data_01eaa71dacf3babb3e8b2366e1440592
#
_entry.id   01eaa71dacf3babb3e8b2366e1440592
#
_cell.length_a   1.000
_cell.length_b   1.000
_cell.length_c   1.000
_cell.angle_alpha   90.00
_cell.angle_beta   90.00
_cell.angle_gamma   90.00
#
_symmetry.space_group_name_H-M   'P 1'
#
loop_
_entity.id
_entity.type
_entity.pdbx_description
1 polymer ?
#
loop_
_entity_poly.entity_id
_entity_poly.type
_entity_poly.pdbx_seq_one_letter_code
_entity_poly.pdbx_strand_id
1 'polypeptide(L)'
;MNTLSEIFTPEALLVLFPPERTNEFFEALFGDAKDGAYDISLAYRGDTADTLSLEFLLRQRPGQCLVCNLTRGLPPVFSRHPVVNVTGLAREIEKLANGRIRCATWQLGETIQESEALHRIPLTIHITPA
;
A
#
# COMPACT_ATOMS: atom_id res chain seq x y z
N MET A 1 -23.02 8.03 11.44
CA MET A 1 -22.52 7.41 10.18
C MET A 1 -21.01 7.63 10.09
N ASN A 2 -20.24 6.56 9.94
CA ASN A 2 -18.78 6.69 9.89
C ASN A 2 -18.33 7.22 8.55
N THR A 3 -17.40 8.19 8.57
CA THR A 3 -16.71 8.65 7.36
C THR A 3 -15.65 7.62 6.97
N LEU A 4 -15.12 7.72 5.74
CA LEU A 4 -14.05 6.83 5.32
C LEU A 4 -12.79 7.01 6.18
N SER A 5 -12.50 8.24 6.64
CA SER A 5 -11.37 8.48 7.52
C SER A 5 -11.52 7.77 8.87
N GLU A 6 -12.73 7.57 9.35
CA GLU A 6 -13.00 6.83 10.60
C GLU A 6 -12.87 5.32 10.39
N ILE A 7 -13.12 4.84 9.18
CA ILE A 7 -12.99 3.42 8.82
C ILE A 7 -11.53 3.03 8.66
N PHE A 8 -10.73 3.86 7.98
CA PHE A 8 -9.33 3.58 7.67
C PHE A 8 -8.38 4.09 8.77
N THR A 9 -8.56 3.55 9.97
CA THR A 9 -7.68 3.81 11.11
C THR A 9 -6.33 3.10 10.91
N PRO A 10 -5.26 3.50 11.65
CA PRO A 10 -4.00 2.78 11.60
C PRO A 10 -4.14 1.28 11.86
N GLU A 11 -5.01 0.88 12.78
CA GLU A 11 -5.27 -0.53 13.09
C GLU A 11 -5.92 -1.25 11.91
N ALA A 12 -6.89 -0.62 11.25
CA ALA A 12 -7.55 -1.19 10.08
C ALA A 12 -6.56 -1.35 8.92
N LEU A 13 -5.67 -0.37 8.73
CA LEU A 13 -4.66 -0.43 7.68
C LEU A 13 -3.64 -1.54 7.94
N LEU A 14 -3.31 -1.83 9.19
CA LEU A 14 -2.46 -2.96 9.55
C LEU A 14 -3.12 -4.30 9.21
N VAL A 15 -4.44 -4.40 9.36
CA VAL A 15 -5.18 -5.61 8.97
C VAL A 15 -5.17 -5.78 7.45
N LEU A 16 -5.33 -4.68 6.71
CA LEU A 16 -5.31 -4.71 5.25
C LEU A 16 -3.95 -5.10 4.69
N PHE A 17 -2.89 -4.61 5.28
CA PHE A 17 -1.52 -4.92 4.85
C PHE A 17 -0.63 -5.14 6.08
N PRO A 18 -0.63 -6.37 6.63
CA PRO A 18 0.14 -6.66 7.84
C PRO A 18 1.65 -6.75 7.55
N PRO A 19 2.51 -6.55 8.57
CA PRO A 19 3.96 -6.58 8.41
C PRO A 19 4.49 -7.88 7.77
N GLU A 20 3.85 -9.01 8.04
CA GLU A 20 4.21 -10.31 7.48
C GLU A 20 4.18 -10.31 5.96
N ARG A 21 3.33 -9.49 5.35
CA ARG A 21 3.21 -9.39 3.90
C ARG A 21 4.47 -8.80 3.27
N THR A 22 5.15 -7.89 3.96
CA THR A 22 6.45 -7.38 3.52
C THR A 22 7.46 -8.51 3.44
N ASN A 23 7.51 -9.36 4.48
CA ASN A 23 8.43 -10.50 4.51
C ASN A 23 8.12 -11.49 3.38
N GLU A 24 6.84 -11.78 3.14
CA GLU A 24 6.41 -12.64 2.03
C GLU A 24 6.83 -12.08 0.68
N PHE A 25 6.72 -10.76 0.52
CA PHE A 25 7.14 -10.07 -0.71
C PHE A 25 8.64 -10.27 -0.97
N PHE A 26 9.47 -10.06 0.05
CA PHE A 26 10.92 -10.22 -0.11
C PHE A 26 11.33 -11.68 -0.26
N GLU A 27 10.65 -12.62 0.41
CA GLU A 27 10.88 -14.04 0.21
C GLU A 27 10.60 -14.45 -1.23
N ALA A 28 9.53 -13.92 -1.83
CA ALA A 28 9.19 -14.18 -3.22
C ALA A 28 10.19 -13.55 -4.18
N LEU A 29 10.77 -12.40 -3.84
CA LEU A 29 11.67 -11.66 -4.69
C LEU A 29 13.12 -12.17 -4.60
N PHE A 30 13.60 -12.45 -3.39
CA PHE A 30 15.01 -12.76 -3.11
C PHE A 30 15.22 -14.13 -2.47
N GLY A 31 14.15 -14.82 -2.09
CA GLY A 31 14.24 -16.09 -1.39
C GLY A 31 14.40 -16.01 0.13
N ASP A 32 14.67 -14.81 0.68
CA ASP A 32 14.81 -14.60 2.11
C ASP A 32 14.33 -13.19 2.49
N ALA A 33 13.45 -13.12 3.49
CA ALA A 33 12.93 -11.85 3.99
C ALA A 33 14.02 -10.94 4.56
N LYS A 34 15.14 -11.49 5.01
CA LYS A 34 16.26 -10.73 5.56
C LYS A 34 16.97 -9.87 4.52
N ASP A 35 16.82 -10.20 3.23
CA ASP A 35 17.42 -9.44 2.15
C ASP A 35 16.62 -8.19 1.80
N GLY A 36 15.47 -7.99 2.42
CA GLY A 36 14.63 -6.81 2.20
C GLY A 36 15.21 -5.57 2.85
N ALA A 37 15.18 -4.46 2.12
CA ALA A 37 15.77 -3.20 2.57
C ALA A 37 14.78 -2.29 3.31
N TYR A 38 13.50 -2.61 3.27
CA TYR A 38 12.46 -1.72 3.81
C TYR A 38 11.25 -2.53 4.30
N ASP A 39 10.46 -1.89 5.15
CA ASP A 39 9.15 -2.38 5.55
C ASP A 39 8.08 -1.63 4.78
N ILE A 40 7.01 -2.34 4.40
CA ILE A 40 5.90 -1.78 3.65
C ILE A 40 4.69 -1.65 4.58
N SER A 41 4.06 -0.48 4.57
CA SER A 41 2.81 -0.26 5.29
C SER A 41 1.87 0.59 4.44
N LEU A 42 0.60 0.66 4.84
CA LEU A 42 -0.39 1.50 4.18
C LEU A 42 -0.67 2.74 5.02
N ALA A 43 -0.93 3.86 4.34
CA ALA A 43 -1.42 5.09 4.98
C ALA A 43 -2.65 5.59 4.23
N TYR A 44 -3.61 6.13 4.98
CA TYR A 44 -4.77 6.81 4.42
C TYR A 44 -4.42 8.29 4.23
N ARG A 45 -4.73 8.83 3.03
CA ARG A 45 -4.40 10.21 2.70
C ARG A 45 -5.62 11.09 2.45
N GLY A 46 -6.77 10.52 2.21
CA GLY A 46 -7.98 11.27 2.01
C GLY A 46 -8.94 10.57 1.07
N ASP A 47 -10.08 11.21 0.85
CA ASP A 47 -11.09 10.70 -0.05
C ASP A 47 -11.91 11.86 -0.63
N THR A 48 -12.46 11.62 -1.80
CA THR A 48 -13.44 12.50 -2.42
C THR A 48 -14.68 11.68 -2.74
N ALA A 49 -15.66 12.26 -3.42
CA ALA A 49 -16.88 11.55 -3.80
C ALA A 49 -16.61 10.35 -4.72
N ASP A 50 -15.52 10.40 -5.49
CA ASP A 50 -15.20 9.39 -6.50
C ASP A 50 -13.80 8.78 -6.37
N THR A 51 -13.01 9.18 -5.38
CA THR A 51 -11.67 8.63 -5.18
C THR A 51 -11.36 8.37 -3.72
N LEU A 52 -10.54 7.35 -3.50
CA LEU A 52 -9.95 7.02 -2.20
C LEU A 52 -8.43 7.05 -2.40
N SER A 53 -7.74 7.85 -1.59
CA SER A 53 -6.30 8.03 -1.70
C SER A 53 -5.58 7.35 -0.54
N LEU A 54 -4.76 6.36 -0.87
CA LEU A 54 -3.89 5.66 0.06
C LEU A 54 -2.45 5.80 -0.42
N GLU A 55 -1.51 5.37 0.41
CA GLU A 55 -0.10 5.29 0.03
C GLU A 55 0.53 4.04 0.61
N PHE A 56 1.43 3.42 -0.15
CA PHE A 56 2.37 2.46 0.40
C PHE A 56 3.56 3.25 0.95
N LEU A 57 3.88 3.02 2.20
CA LEU A 57 5.05 3.62 2.85
C LEU A 57 6.17 2.60 2.88
N LEU A 58 7.34 2.99 2.39
CA LEU A 58 8.53 2.16 2.36
C LEU A 58 9.53 2.76 3.35
N ARG A 59 9.69 2.11 4.52
CA ARG A 59 10.58 2.58 5.58
C ARG A 59 11.85 1.75 5.61
N GLN A 60 12.99 2.42 5.54
CA GLN A 60 14.29 1.79 5.55
C GLN A 60 14.49 0.94 6.82
N ARG A 61 14.94 -0.31 6.63
CA ARG A 61 15.33 -1.17 7.74
C ARG A 61 16.72 -0.80 8.25
N PRO A 62 17.00 -1.00 9.56
CA PRO A 62 18.33 -0.72 10.11
C PRO A 62 19.43 -1.43 9.32
N GLY A 63 20.49 -0.70 9.00
CA GLY A 63 21.62 -1.25 8.27
C GLY A 63 21.43 -1.41 6.76
N GLN A 64 20.25 -1.04 6.24
CA GLN A 64 19.94 -1.13 4.82
C GLN A 64 19.91 0.25 4.19
N CYS A 65 19.97 0.32 2.86
CA CYS A 65 19.92 1.57 2.11
C CYS A 65 18.69 1.58 1.20
N LEU A 66 17.71 2.41 1.52
CA LEU A 66 16.49 2.51 0.73
C LEU A 66 16.75 3.12 -0.65
N VAL A 67 17.56 4.17 -0.70
CA VAL A 67 17.90 4.84 -1.97
C VAL A 67 18.61 3.89 -2.94
N CYS A 68 19.48 3.02 -2.41
CA CYS A 68 20.24 2.05 -3.21
C CYS A 68 19.35 0.97 -3.85
N ASN A 69 18.12 0.84 -3.40
CA ASN A 69 17.20 -0.21 -3.87
C ASN A 69 16.31 0.24 -5.01
N LEU A 70 16.55 1.41 -5.58
CA LEU A 70 15.88 1.90 -6.78
C LEU A 70 14.35 1.80 -6.68
N THR A 71 13.78 2.32 -5.60
CA THR A 71 12.33 2.23 -5.31
C THR A 71 11.46 2.85 -6.41
N ARG A 72 12.02 3.70 -7.27
CA ARG A 72 11.29 4.31 -8.38
C ARG A 72 10.79 3.29 -9.39
N GLY A 73 11.41 2.11 -9.46
CA GLY A 73 10.97 1.01 -10.31
C GLY A 73 9.89 0.13 -9.69
N LEU A 74 9.48 0.39 -8.45
CA LEU A 74 8.55 -0.47 -7.73
C LEU A 74 7.08 -0.35 -8.15
N PRO A 75 6.54 0.82 -8.56
CA PRO A 75 5.11 0.86 -8.92
C PRO A 75 4.68 -0.21 -9.93
N PRO A 76 5.40 -0.44 -11.05
CA PRO A 76 5.06 -1.54 -11.95
C PRO A 76 5.16 -2.92 -11.29
N VAL A 77 6.13 -3.11 -10.39
CA VAL A 77 6.30 -4.37 -9.65
C VAL A 77 5.11 -4.58 -8.72
N PHE A 78 4.76 -3.56 -7.91
CA PHE A 78 3.65 -3.63 -6.97
C PHE A 78 2.33 -3.91 -7.69
N SER A 79 2.12 -3.33 -8.87
CA SER A 79 0.88 -3.51 -9.61
C SER A 79 0.66 -4.95 -10.08
N ARG A 80 1.72 -5.74 -10.21
CA ARG A 80 1.67 -7.11 -10.74
C ARG A 80 1.98 -8.19 -9.71
N HIS A 81 2.60 -7.82 -8.59
CA HIS A 81 3.09 -8.82 -7.64
C HIS A 81 1.95 -9.47 -6.87
N PRO A 82 1.85 -10.82 -6.87
CA PRO A 82 0.73 -11.51 -6.21
C PRO A 82 0.71 -11.36 -4.69
N VAL A 83 1.85 -11.10 -4.05
CA VAL A 83 1.89 -10.88 -2.60
C VAL A 83 1.34 -9.50 -2.25
N VAL A 84 1.70 -8.46 -3.02
CA VAL A 84 1.13 -7.12 -2.83
C VAL A 84 -0.35 -7.13 -3.17
N ASN A 85 -0.71 -7.74 -4.31
CA ASN A 85 -2.09 -8.01 -4.71
C ASN A 85 -3.04 -6.82 -4.51
N VAL A 86 -2.81 -5.75 -5.26
CA VAL A 86 -3.60 -4.52 -5.12
C VAL A 86 -5.09 -4.76 -5.42
N THR A 87 -5.41 -5.62 -6.39
CA THR A 87 -6.80 -5.98 -6.70
C THR A 87 -7.49 -6.63 -5.51
N GLY A 88 -6.81 -7.56 -4.83
CA GLY A 88 -7.34 -8.20 -3.62
C GLY A 88 -7.45 -7.20 -2.47
N LEU A 89 -6.49 -6.28 -2.37
CA LEU A 89 -6.53 -5.20 -1.38
C LEU A 89 -7.78 -4.33 -1.59
N ALA A 90 -8.10 -3.98 -2.84
CA ALA A 90 -9.30 -3.21 -3.15
C ALA A 90 -10.57 -3.94 -2.69
N ARG A 91 -10.64 -5.26 -2.85
CA ARG A 91 -11.78 -6.07 -2.38
C ARG A 91 -11.88 -6.05 -0.86
N GLU A 92 -10.77 -6.14 -0.16
CA GLU A 92 -10.75 -6.06 1.30
C GLU A 92 -11.18 -4.67 1.79
N ILE A 93 -10.82 -3.63 1.06
CA ILE A 93 -11.27 -2.26 1.34
C ILE A 93 -12.80 -2.16 1.23
N GLU A 94 -13.39 -2.76 0.20
CA GLU A 94 -14.86 -2.80 0.05
C GLU A 94 -15.52 -3.48 1.25
N LYS A 95 -14.97 -4.59 1.71
CA LYS A 95 -15.48 -5.31 2.88
C LYS A 95 -15.36 -4.48 4.15
N LEU A 96 -14.24 -3.82 4.33
CA LEU A 96 -14.01 -2.96 5.49
C LEU A 96 -15.00 -1.80 5.54
N ALA A 97 -15.38 -1.28 4.38
CA ALA A 97 -16.36 -0.21 4.26
C ALA A 97 -17.82 -0.72 4.32
N ASN A 98 -18.02 -2.00 4.60
CA ASN A 98 -19.36 -2.64 4.71
C ASN A 98 -20.22 -2.44 3.47
N GLY A 99 -19.63 -2.47 2.29
CA GLY A 99 -20.35 -2.32 1.02
C GLY A 99 -20.82 -0.90 0.72
N ARG A 100 -20.37 0.10 1.46
CA ARG A 100 -20.75 1.51 1.24
C ARG A 100 -20.14 2.08 -0.03
N ILE A 101 -19.02 1.52 -0.47
CA ILE A 101 -18.33 1.92 -1.69
C ILE A 101 -17.97 0.69 -2.51
N ARG A 102 -17.79 0.89 -3.80
CA ARG A 102 -17.23 -0.10 -4.71
C ARG A 102 -15.96 0.46 -5.30
N CYS A 103 -14.92 -0.34 -5.32
CA CYS A 103 -13.64 0.01 -5.93
C CYS A 103 -13.69 -0.39 -7.40
N ALA A 104 -13.86 0.60 -8.28
CA ALA A 104 -14.00 0.35 -9.72
C ALA A 104 -12.66 0.04 -10.38
N THR A 105 -11.70 0.95 -10.23
CA THR A 105 -10.35 0.82 -10.77
C THR A 105 -9.35 1.40 -9.78
N TRP A 106 -8.08 1.08 -9.98
CA TRP A 106 -7.02 1.64 -9.16
C TRP A 106 -5.79 1.91 -10.02
N GLN A 107 -4.93 2.79 -9.54
CA GLN A 107 -3.64 3.07 -10.18
C GLN A 107 -2.61 3.47 -9.14
N LEU A 108 -1.36 3.12 -9.42
CA LEU A 108 -0.23 3.53 -8.59
C LEU A 108 0.45 4.73 -9.24
N GLY A 109 0.80 5.71 -8.41
CA GLY A 109 1.59 6.85 -8.86
C GLY A 109 3.08 6.53 -8.82
N GLU A 110 3.89 7.53 -9.15
CA GLU A 110 5.34 7.40 -9.10
C GLU A 110 5.83 7.39 -7.66
N THR A 111 6.94 6.70 -7.41
CA THR A 111 7.58 6.69 -6.09
C THR A 111 8.03 8.10 -5.73
N ILE A 112 7.68 8.54 -4.54
CA ILE A 112 8.06 9.84 -3.99
C ILE A 112 9.09 9.61 -2.89
N GLN A 113 10.27 10.20 -3.02
CA GLN A 113 11.30 10.16 -2.00
C GLN A 113 11.04 11.27 -0.99
N GLU A 114 10.42 10.92 0.15
CA GLU A 114 10.16 11.85 1.24
C GLU A 114 11.46 12.22 1.96
N SER A 115 12.28 11.19 2.23
CA SER A 115 13.60 11.31 2.84
C SER A 115 14.42 10.09 2.40
N GLU A 116 15.68 10.02 2.82
CA GLU A 116 16.51 8.84 2.53
C GLU A 116 15.95 7.57 3.17
N ALA A 117 15.25 7.69 4.28
CA ALA A 117 14.72 6.56 5.04
C ALA A 117 13.24 6.27 4.78
N LEU A 118 12.54 7.13 4.03
CA LEU A 118 11.11 6.98 3.77
C LEU A 118 10.77 7.36 2.34
N HIS A 119 10.27 6.38 1.58
CA HIS A 119 9.70 6.61 0.25
C HIS A 119 8.21 6.28 0.28
N ARG A 120 7.44 6.87 -0.64
CA ARG A 120 5.99 6.69 -0.73
C ARG A 120 5.59 6.33 -2.15
N ILE A 121 4.62 5.43 -2.28
CA ILE A 121 4.00 5.11 -3.57
C ILE A 121 2.51 5.41 -3.44
N PRO A 122 1.99 6.47 -4.08
CA PRO A 122 0.56 6.78 -4.02
C PRO A 122 -0.29 5.68 -4.68
N LEU A 123 -1.40 5.36 -4.05
CA LEU A 123 -2.41 4.44 -4.59
C LEU A 123 -3.72 5.19 -4.66
N THR A 124 -4.22 5.43 -5.86
CA THR A 124 -5.51 6.07 -6.09
C THR A 124 -6.52 5.00 -6.50
N ILE A 125 -7.60 4.89 -5.76
CA ILE A 125 -8.68 3.96 -6.06
C ILE A 125 -9.90 4.78 -6.48
N HIS A 126 -10.41 4.50 -7.67
CA HIS A 126 -11.65 5.12 -8.14
C HIS A 126 -12.82 4.36 -7.53
N ILE A 127 -13.66 5.05 -6.78
CA ILE A 127 -14.77 4.47 -6.04
C ILE A 127 -16.09 5.00 -6.56
N THR A 128 -17.13 4.18 -6.37
CA THR A 128 -18.51 4.58 -6.64
C THR A 128 -19.35 4.24 -5.42
N PRO A 129 -20.45 4.98 -5.18
CA PRO A 129 -21.39 4.60 -4.11
C PRO A 129 -22.00 3.24 -4.42
N ALA A 130 -22.11 2.43 -3.37
CA ALA A 130 -22.73 1.11 -3.51
C ALA A 130 -24.24 1.18 -3.31
#